data_fba51f2f745ff3e0091e3dcfd48978b3
#
_entry.id   fba51f2f745ff3e0091e3dcfd48978b3
#
_cell.length_a   1.000
_cell.length_b   1.000
_cell.length_c   1.000
_cell.angle_alpha   90.00
_cell.angle_beta   90.00
_cell.angle_gamma   90.00
#
_symmetry.space_group_name_H-M   'P 1'
#
loop_
_entity.id
_entity.type
_entity.pdbx_description
1 polymer ?
#
loop_
_entity_poly.entity_id
_entity_poly.type
_entity_poly.pdbx_seq_one_letter_code
_entity_poly.pdbx_strand_id
1 'polypeptide(L)'
;MANRSEAPATHLHGSPDTPQVRGSWLARGKDGRLSVYLPRNGGAVRWTEGADGGWSGPEAIGGGSGGLLPSLSVGQGADGYVHLVGLRPVAGGEPDRVELVHSTQYQTGRPALEWRSITHPNGAAFRWTGTPSVTVDGIGRAYVFCRNGGGGISVRAQKDAGGWHPWWDLLGSKTDPLPVAVTNGSGFVELYSSHAAGLVRYVQRESGAKPLREELLPAPVTMGTMGAVRGPSGHVTAFYLDREGRVCAWSPERGLAPTPLVDAAGEGPLTVVHRSVDGVDHTLIAQRDASGRVVFASYPAEREGAELRWSAPGPEVQGPPALRSDASGGLVAAAVAAGGEPIVARGQDGPDAVPGAWARV
;
A
#
# COMPACT_ATOMS: atom_id res chain seq x y z
N MET A 1 -11.36 11.69 39.10
CA MET A 1 -11.40 12.39 37.79
C MET A 1 -9.96 12.38 37.24
N ALA A 2 -9.64 11.43 36.39
CA ALA A 2 -8.29 11.30 35.81
C ALA A 2 -8.25 12.08 34.49
N ASN A 3 -7.37 13.07 34.45
CA ASN A 3 -7.09 13.91 33.31
C ASN A 3 -6.59 13.00 32.15
N ARG A 4 -7.42 12.80 31.11
CA ARG A 4 -6.98 12.19 29.86
C ARG A 4 -6.09 13.21 29.16
N SER A 5 -4.79 13.04 29.30
CA SER A 5 -3.79 13.68 28.43
C SER A 5 -4.11 13.28 26.98
N GLU A 6 -4.64 14.19 26.20
CA GLU A 6 -4.76 14.06 24.75
C GLU A 6 -3.34 13.97 24.18
N ALA A 7 -3.01 12.79 23.66
CA ALA A 7 -1.83 12.67 22.80
C ALA A 7 -2.01 13.63 21.61
N PRO A 8 -0.95 14.35 21.20
CA PRO A 8 -1.05 15.27 20.08
C PRO A 8 -1.58 14.52 18.87
N ALA A 9 -2.60 15.09 18.23
CA ALA A 9 -3.15 14.60 16.98
C ALA A 9 -2.01 14.56 15.95
N THR A 10 -1.52 13.36 15.68
CA THR A 10 -0.60 13.13 14.56
C THR A 10 -1.39 13.54 13.32
N HIS A 11 -1.01 14.62 12.70
CA HIS A 11 -1.61 15.09 11.46
C HIS A 11 -1.51 13.95 10.46
N LEU A 12 -2.65 13.36 10.09
CA LEU A 12 -2.75 12.52 8.91
C LEU A 12 -2.26 13.40 7.75
N HIS A 13 -1.14 13.03 7.15
CA HIS A 13 -0.51 13.76 6.07
C HIS A 13 -1.45 13.79 4.87
N GLY A 14 -2.17 14.88 4.70
CA GLY A 14 -3.08 15.18 3.62
C GLY A 14 -4.30 15.93 4.13
N SER A 15 -4.73 16.95 3.39
CA SER A 15 -6.07 17.52 3.56
C SER A 15 -7.10 16.39 3.48
N PRO A 16 -8.19 16.40 4.26
CA PRO A 16 -9.25 15.40 4.13
C PRO A 16 -9.83 15.31 2.71
N ASP A 17 -9.56 16.29 1.86
CA ASP A 17 -9.97 16.34 0.45
C ASP A 17 -8.93 15.75 -0.51
N THR A 18 -7.72 15.43 -0.05
CA THR A 18 -6.68 14.86 -0.92
C THR A 18 -6.88 13.35 -1.06
N PRO A 19 -7.05 12.83 -2.28
CA PRO A 19 -7.18 11.41 -2.52
C PRO A 19 -6.00 10.62 -1.95
N GLN A 20 -6.30 9.67 -1.06
CA GLN A 20 -5.30 8.76 -0.50
C GLN A 20 -5.46 7.39 -1.15
N VAL A 21 -4.46 6.94 -1.84
CA VAL A 21 -4.44 5.60 -2.43
C VAL A 21 -3.20 4.84 -1.98
N ARG A 22 -3.39 3.53 -1.69
CA ARG A 22 -2.32 2.66 -1.19
C ARG A 22 -2.34 1.28 -1.83
N GLY A 23 -1.24 0.56 -1.68
CA GLY A 23 -1.07 -0.78 -2.20
C GLY A 23 -0.87 -0.81 -3.72
N SER A 24 -1.40 -1.84 -4.36
CA SER A 24 -1.22 -2.11 -5.80
C SER A 24 -2.19 -1.31 -6.68
N TRP A 25 -2.31 0.01 -6.46
CA TRP A 25 -3.25 0.83 -7.23
C TRP A 25 -2.84 1.05 -8.70
N LEU A 26 -1.62 0.69 -9.06
CA LEU A 26 -1.19 0.34 -10.41
C LEU A 26 -1.16 -1.19 -10.48
N ALA A 27 -2.17 -1.81 -11.05
CA ALA A 27 -2.30 -3.26 -11.15
C ALA A 27 -2.08 -3.75 -12.58
N ARG A 28 -1.61 -4.99 -12.72
CA ARG A 28 -1.43 -5.64 -14.02
C ARG A 28 -2.32 -6.86 -14.14
N GLY A 29 -3.19 -6.88 -15.14
CA GLY A 29 -4.04 -8.03 -15.43
C GLY A 29 -3.28 -9.25 -15.97
N LYS A 30 -3.94 -10.39 -16.03
CA LYS A 30 -3.38 -11.61 -16.66
C LYS A 30 -3.13 -11.44 -18.14
N ASP A 31 -3.81 -10.51 -18.78
CA ASP A 31 -3.64 -10.12 -20.19
C ASP A 31 -2.45 -9.17 -20.40
N GLY A 32 -1.71 -8.86 -19.35
CA GLY A 32 -0.53 -7.98 -19.35
C GLY A 32 -0.84 -6.50 -19.26
N ARG A 33 -2.12 -6.08 -19.51
CA ARG A 33 -2.53 -4.67 -19.49
C ARG A 33 -2.55 -4.11 -18.07
N LEU A 34 -2.26 -2.82 -17.96
CA LEU A 34 -2.25 -2.10 -16.71
C LEU A 34 -3.60 -1.45 -16.42
N SER A 35 -3.88 -1.28 -15.15
CA SER A 35 -5.00 -0.48 -14.66
C SER A 35 -4.56 0.41 -13.50
N VAL A 36 -5.05 1.65 -13.48
CA VAL A 36 -4.83 2.63 -12.41
C VAL A 36 -6.15 2.84 -11.68
N TYR A 37 -6.13 2.79 -10.36
CA TYR A 37 -7.31 2.94 -9.50
C TYR A 37 -7.15 4.13 -8.56
N LEU A 38 -8.09 5.05 -8.55
CA LEU A 38 -8.07 6.21 -7.65
C LEU A 38 -9.44 6.42 -6.97
N PRO A 39 -9.47 6.91 -5.73
CA PRO A 39 -10.70 7.40 -5.12
C PRO A 39 -11.09 8.73 -5.78
N ARG A 40 -12.36 8.87 -6.16
CA ARG A 40 -12.88 10.08 -6.83
C ARG A 40 -14.38 10.22 -6.62
N ASN A 41 -14.85 11.44 -6.32
CA ASN A 41 -16.28 11.78 -6.28
C ASN A 41 -17.14 10.85 -5.39
N GLY A 42 -16.67 10.50 -4.21
CA GLY A 42 -17.38 9.60 -3.30
C GLY A 42 -17.42 8.15 -3.75
N GLY A 43 -16.56 7.77 -4.69
CA GLY A 43 -16.41 6.42 -5.22
C GLY A 43 -14.95 6.10 -5.53
N ALA A 44 -14.74 5.12 -6.39
CA ALA A 44 -13.46 4.84 -7.01
C ALA A 44 -13.62 4.77 -8.54
N VAL A 45 -12.58 5.15 -9.24
CA VAL A 45 -12.53 5.11 -10.70
C VAL A 45 -11.30 4.34 -11.16
N ARG A 46 -11.37 3.84 -12.39
CA ARG A 46 -10.33 3.10 -13.05
C ARG A 46 -10.01 3.67 -14.41
N TRP A 47 -8.73 3.71 -14.75
CA TRP A 47 -8.24 3.80 -16.12
C TRP A 47 -7.64 2.45 -16.51
N THR A 48 -7.81 2.05 -17.75
CA THR A 48 -7.32 0.75 -18.25
C THR A 48 -6.52 0.97 -19.53
N GLU A 49 -5.35 0.36 -19.59
CA GLU A 49 -4.51 0.35 -20.77
C GLU A 49 -5.16 -0.47 -21.89
N GLY A 50 -5.19 0.06 -23.09
CA GLY A 50 -5.61 -0.63 -24.31
C GLY A 50 -4.52 -1.54 -24.87
N ALA A 51 -4.87 -2.38 -25.83
CA ALA A 51 -3.91 -3.24 -26.53
C ALA A 51 -2.90 -2.44 -27.39
N ASP A 52 -3.24 -1.23 -27.74
CA ASP A 52 -2.41 -0.26 -28.46
C ASP A 52 -1.51 0.58 -27.57
N GLY A 53 -1.54 0.36 -26.25
CA GLY A 53 -0.82 1.13 -25.24
C GLY A 53 -1.48 2.46 -24.87
N GLY A 54 -2.58 2.84 -25.52
CA GLY A 54 -3.40 3.98 -25.12
C GLY A 54 -4.19 3.68 -23.85
N TRP A 55 -4.72 4.71 -23.20
CA TRP A 55 -5.51 4.57 -21.97
C TRP A 55 -6.96 4.95 -22.19
N SER A 56 -7.86 4.23 -21.55
CA SER A 56 -9.30 4.51 -21.53
C SER A 56 -9.78 4.70 -20.09
N GLY A 57 -10.75 5.60 -19.90
CA GLY A 57 -11.30 5.93 -18.59
C GLY A 57 -11.51 7.44 -18.41
N PRO A 58 -11.90 7.91 -17.20
CA PRO A 58 -12.18 7.12 -15.99
C PRO A 58 -13.48 6.32 -16.08
N GLU A 59 -13.48 5.09 -15.60
CA GLU A 59 -14.66 4.24 -15.46
C GLU A 59 -14.98 4.04 -13.97
N ALA A 60 -16.24 4.22 -13.56
CA ALA A 60 -16.67 4.05 -12.19
C ALA A 60 -16.59 2.59 -11.73
N ILE A 61 -16.10 2.37 -10.53
CA ILE A 61 -15.98 1.06 -9.87
C ILE A 61 -17.24 0.79 -9.03
N GLY A 62 -17.75 -0.44 -9.12
CA GLY A 62 -18.81 -0.91 -8.21
C GLY A 62 -20.17 -0.25 -8.39
N GLY A 63 -20.49 0.19 -9.63
CA GLY A 63 -21.83 0.70 -9.98
C GLY A 63 -22.07 2.17 -9.66
N GLY A 64 -21.03 2.94 -9.33
CA GLY A 64 -21.17 4.40 -9.09
C GLY A 64 -20.58 4.87 -7.77
N SER A 65 -21.12 5.97 -7.21
CA SER A 65 -20.64 6.48 -5.94
C SER A 65 -21.01 5.50 -4.81
N GLY A 66 -20.01 4.82 -4.25
CA GLY A 66 -20.20 3.97 -3.07
C GLY A 66 -20.36 4.75 -1.77
N GLY A 67 -20.45 6.09 -1.83
CA GLY A 67 -20.39 6.97 -0.66
C GLY A 67 -19.03 6.91 0.05
N LEU A 68 -17.96 6.61 -0.72
CA LEU A 68 -16.62 6.42 -0.17
C LEU A 68 -16.01 7.73 0.32
N LEU A 69 -15.28 7.65 1.41
CA LEU A 69 -14.30 8.66 1.78
C LEU A 69 -13.14 8.63 0.76
N PRO A 70 -12.35 9.71 0.64
CA PRO A 70 -11.28 9.80 -0.34
C PRO A 70 -10.06 8.93 0.04
N SER A 71 -10.30 7.67 0.35
CA SER A 71 -9.29 6.68 0.76
C SER A 71 -9.59 5.35 0.09
N LEU A 72 -8.58 4.80 -0.61
CA LEU A 72 -8.68 3.54 -1.33
C LEU A 72 -7.42 2.71 -1.10
N SER A 73 -7.61 1.44 -0.77
CA SER A 73 -6.54 0.44 -0.76
C SER A 73 -6.78 -0.60 -1.84
N VAL A 74 -5.71 -0.98 -2.52
CA VAL A 74 -5.75 -1.95 -3.61
C VAL A 74 -4.76 -3.08 -3.34
N GLY A 75 -5.24 -4.31 -3.39
CA GLY A 75 -4.45 -5.53 -3.34
C GLY A 75 -4.67 -6.37 -4.58
N GLN A 76 -3.64 -7.06 -5.04
CA GLN A 76 -3.75 -7.95 -6.19
C GLN A 76 -3.16 -9.32 -5.88
N GLY A 77 -3.91 -10.38 -6.18
CA GLY A 77 -3.47 -11.75 -6.06
C GLY A 77 -2.66 -12.24 -7.26
N ALA A 78 -2.01 -13.39 -7.11
CA ALA A 78 -1.33 -14.08 -8.20
C ALA A 78 -2.33 -14.57 -9.28
N ASP A 79 -3.59 -14.72 -8.93
CA ASP A 79 -4.72 -14.97 -9.85
C ASP A 79 -5.07 -13.77 -10.73
N GLY A 80 -4.44 -12.61 -10.50
CA GLY A 80 -4.68 -11.36 -11.20
C GLY A 80 -5.93 -10.61 -10.72
N TYR A 81 -6.67 -11.15 -9.76
CA TYR A 81 -7.84 -10.46 -9.19
C TYR A 81 -7.41 -9.25 -8.39
N VAL A 82 -8.15 -8.16 -8.55
CA VAL A 82 -7.89 -6.91 -7.85
C VAL A 82 -8.96 -6.71 -6.79
N HIS A 83 -8.53 -6.60 -5.55
CA HIS A 83 -9.37 -6.34 -4.39
C HIS A 83 -9.23 -4.88 -4.00
N LEU A 84 -10.36 -4.19 -3.98
CA LEU A 84 -10.45 -2.77 -3.63
C LEU A 84 -11.16 -2.65 -2.28
N VAL A 85 -10.58 -1.87 -1.38
CA VAL A 85 -11.12 -1.60 -0.05
C VAL A 85 -11.20 -0.11 0.17
N GLY A 86 -12.39 0.37 0.45
CA GLY A 86 -12.66 1.76 0.79
C GLY A 86 -13.29 1.90 2.17
N LEU A 87 -13.40 3.13 2.63
CA LEU A 87 -14.11 3.51 3.83
C LEU A 87 -15.37 4.28 3.45
N ARG A 88 -16.47 4.02 4.14
CA ARG A 88 -17.75 4.68 3.94
C ARG A 88 -18.35 5.07 5.27
N PRO A 89 -18.94 6.28 5.42
CA PRO A 89 -19.71 6.63 6.61
C PRO A 89 -20.87 5.66 6.85
N VAL A 90 -21.13 5.31 8.10
CA VAL A 90 -22.27 4.45 8.46
C VAL A 90 -23.54 5.28 8.42
N ALA A 91 -24.52 4.90 7.60
CA ALA A 91 -25.81 5.58 7.51
C ALA A 91 -26.56 5.53 8.84
N GLY A 92 -27.03 6.70 9.34
CA GLY A 92 -27.74 6.82 10.60
C GLY A 92 -26.93 6.52 11.88
N GLY A 93 -25.61 6.38 11.74
CA GLY A 93 -24.67 6.16 12.85
C GLY A 93 -24.27 7.46 13.55
N GLU A 94 -23.45 7.32 14.60
CA GLU A 94 -22.79 8.48 15.22
C GLU A 94 -21.92 9.20 14.18
N PRO A 95 -21.76 10.53 14.30
CA PRO A 95 -20.85 11.28 13.44
C PRO A 95 -19.47 10.64 13.40
N ASP A 96 -18.86 10.60 12.21
CA ASP A 96 -17.52 10.06 11.94
C ASP A 96 -17.36 8.52 11.99
N ARG A 97 -18.36 7.74 12.32
CA ARG A 97 -18.28 6.28 12.23
C ARG A 97 -18.17 5.82 10.79
N VAL A 98 -17.24 4.88 10.55
CA VAL A 98 -17.03 4.29 9.22
C VAL A 98 -17.19 2.79 9.25
N GLU A 99 -17.54 2.25 8.09
CA GLU A 99 -17.42 0.84 7.77
C GLU A 99 -16.42 0.65 6.62
N LEU A 100 -15.81 -0.53 6.56
CA LEU A 100 -15.04 -0.92 5.41
C LEU A 100 -15.96 -1.56 4.37
N VAL A 101 -15.73 -1.21 3.12
CA VAL A 101 -16.41 -1.81 1.97
C VAL A 101 -15.38 -2.39 1.01
N HIS A 102 -15.77 -3.45 0.34
CA HIS A 102 -14.92 -4.23 -0.56
C HIS A 102 -15.59 -4.41 -1.91
N SER A 103 -14.79 -4.33 -2.97
CA SER A 103 -15.15 -4.69 -4.32
C SER A 103 -14.05 -5.55 -4.94
N THR A 104 -14.39 -6.41 -5.90
CA THR A 104 -13.42 -7.24 -6.62
C THR A 104 -13.57 -7.03 -8.12
N GLN A 105 -12.43 -6.87 -8.79
CA GLN A 105 -12.36 -6.96 -10.24
C GLN A 105 -11.64 -8.24 -10.64
N TYR A 106 -12.32 -9.12 -11.39
CA TYR A 106 -11.80 -10.42 -11.79
C TYR A 106 -10.96 -10.38 -13.08
N GLN A 107 -11.25 -9.43 -13.96
CA GLN A 107 -10.58 -9.33 -15.26
C GLN A 107 -10.36 -7.87 -15.64
N THR A 108 -9.22 -7.60 -16.28
CA THR A 108 -8.91 -6.28 -16.84
C THR A 108 -10.00 -5.85 -17.83
N GLY A 109 -10.40 -4.58 -17.76
CA GLY A 109 -11.42 -4.01 -18.65
C GLY A 109 -12.84 -4.50 -18.40
N ARG A 110 -13.09 -5.43 -17.46
CA ARG A 110 -14.45 -5.81 -17.06
C ARG A 110 -14.90 -5.01 -15.84
N PRO A 111 -16.21 -4.79 -15.66
CA PRO A 111 -16.74 -4.14 -14.47
C PRO A 111 -16.29 -4.85 -13.19
N ALA A 112 -15.98 -4.08 -12.16
CA ALA A 112 -15.80 -4.62 -10.82
C ALA A 112 -17.17 -4.91 -10.16
N LEU A 113 -17.17 -5.77 -9.16
CA LEU A 113 -18.37 -6.04 -8.38
C LEU A 113 -18.83 -4.79 -7.63
N GLU A 114 -20.13 -4.78 -7.25
CA GLU A 114 -20.66 -3.73 -6.36
C GLU A 114 -19.95 -3.70 -5.02
N TRP A 115 -19.87 -2.51 -4.44
CA TRP A 115 -19.33 -2.32 -3.10
C TRP A 115 -20.18 -3.02 -2.04
N ARG A 116 -19.58 -3.93 -1.31
CA ARG A 116 -20.23 -4.65 -0.20
C ARG A 116 -19.57 -4.34 1.13
N SER A 117 -20.38 -4.09 2.15
CA SER A 117 -19.87 -3.89 3.51
C SER A 117 -19.16 -5.15 4.01
N ILE A 118 -17.98 -4.95 4.54
CA ILE A 118 -17.27 -5.92 5.36
C ILE A 118 -17.21 -5.46 6.82
N THR A 119 -18.08 -4.52 7.20
CA THR A 119 -18.22 -3.95 8.53
C THR A 119 -16.94 -3.28 9.05
N HIS A 120 -16.90 -2.95 10.33
CA HIS A 120 -15.71 -2.47 11.04
C HIS A 120 -15.56 -3.29 12.33
N PRO A 121 -14.34 -3.65 12.78
CA PRO A 121 -14.16 -4.52 13.94
C PRO A 121 -14.83 -4.01 15.23
N ASN A 122 -14.88 -2.70 15.43
CA ASN A 122 -15.46 -2.10 16.63
C ASN A 122 -16.02 -0.68 16.41
N GLY A 123 -16.42 -0.36 15.18
CA GLY A 123 -17.13 0.88 14.87
C GLY A 123 -16.37 2.16 15.20
N ALA A 124 -15.06 2.22 14.89
CA ALA A 124 -14.27 3.41 15.15
C ALA A 124 -14.54 4.54 14.17
N ALA A 125 -14.24 5.76 14.56
CA ALA A 125 -14.26 6.92 13.69
C ALA A 125 -13.13 6.87 12.64
N PHE A 126 -13.33 7.52 11.49
CA PHE A 126 -12.37 7.57 10.39
C PHE A 126 -10.96 7.97 10.84
N ARG A 127 -10.84 9.01 11.66
CA ARG A 127 -9.57 9.50 12.19
C ARG A 127 -8.74 8.45 12.96
N TRP A 128 -9.40 7.42 13.49
CA TRP A 128 -8.75 6.33 14.21
C TRP A 128 -8.45 5.12 13.32
N THR A 129 -9.30 4.88 12.32
CA THR A 129 -9.17 3.73 11.42
C THR A 129 -7.98 3.88 10.47
N GLY A 130 -7.72 5.10 9.99
CA GLY A 130 -6.72 5.35 8.96
C GLY A 130 -7.08 4.70 7.63
N THR A 131 -6.11 4.59 6.73
CA THR A 131 -6.29 3.88 5.46
C THR A 131 -6.05 2.38 5.67
N PRO A 132 -7.02 1.50 5.36
CA PRO A 132 -6.84 0.06 5.44
C PRO A 132 -5.68 -0.41 4.58
N SER A 133 -5.15 -1.60 4.86
CA SER A 133 -4.22 -2.30 3.97
C SER A 133 -4.83 -3.61 3.52
N VAL A 134 -4.66 -3.96 2.26
CA VAL A 134 -5.16 -5.21 1.69
C VAL A 134 -4.06 -5.95 0.95
N THR A 135 -3.96 -7.25 1.20
CA THR A 135 -3.10 -8.17 0.44
C THR A 135 -3.85 -9.46 0.16
N VAL A 136 -3.33 -10.26 -0.75
CA VAL A 136 -3.94 -11.53 -1.17
C VAL A 136 -2.94 -12.64 -0.92
N ASP A 137 -3.35 -13.70 -0.23
CA ASP A 137 -2.47 -14.83 0.06
C ASP A 137 -2.19 -15.70 -1.19
N GLY A 138 -1.31 -16.69 -1.03
CA GLY A 138 -0.85 -17.53 -2.14
C GLY A 138 -1.95 -18.39 -2.80
N ILE A 139 -3.11 -18.51 -2.20
CA ILE A 139 -4.27 -19.25 -2.75
C ILE A 139 -5.44 -18.35 -3.16
N GLY A 140 -5.24 -17.04 -3.14
CA GLY A 140 -6.19 -16.06 -3.69
C GLY A 140 -7.18 -15.46 -2.67
N ARG A 141 -6.98 -15.64 -1.36
CA ARG A 141 -7.84 -15.01 -0.34
C ARG A 141 -7.37 -13.62 0.02
N ALA A 142 -8.27 -12.66 0.00
CA ALA A 142 -7.98 -11.31 0.47
C ALA A 142 -7.97 -11.23 2.00
N TYR A 143 -6.97 -10.52 2.52
CA TYR A 143 -6.81 -10.15 3.93
C TYR A 143 -6.85 -8.64 4.03
N VAL A 144 -7.80 -8.11 4.78
CA VAL A 144 -7.99 -6.68 5.00
C VAL A 144 -7.62 -6.33 6.44
N PHE A 145 -6.65 -5.44 6.59
CA PHE A 145 -6.15 -4.97 7.87
C PHE A 145 -6.57 -3.52 8.10
N CYS A 146 -6.97 -3.20 9.30
CA CYS A 146 -7.21 -1.81 9.70
C CYS A 146 -6.83 -1.61 11.18
N ARG A 147 -6.54 -0.37 11.52
CA ARG A 147 -6.41 0.03 12.92
C ARG A 147 -7.80 0.00 13.57
N ASN A 148 -7.90 -0.60 14.74
CA ASN A 148 -9.14 -0.67 15.50
C ASN A 148 -9.27 0.50 16.52
N GLY A 149 -10.43 0.64 17.13
CA GLY A 149 -10.71 1.72 18.09
C GLY A 149 -9.86 1.69 19.37
N GLY A 150 -9.23 0.56 19.68
CA GLY A 150 -8.24 0.43 20.77
C GLY A 150 -6.82 0.85 20.35
N GLY A 151 -6.61 1.23 19.11
CA GLY A 151 -5.32 1.61 18.56
C GLY A 151 -4.39 0.44 18.23
N GLY A 152 -4.91 -0.79 18.25
CA GLY A 152 -4.28 -2.01 17.75
C GLY A 152 -4.68 -2.28 16.30
N ILE A 153 -4.33 -3.46 15.78
CA ILE A 153 -4.68 -3.91 14.44
C ILE A 153 -5.73 -5.02 14.50
N SER A 154 -6.71 -4.94 13.62
CA SER A 154 -7.63 -6.06 13.32
C SER A 154 -7.51 -6.47 11.88
N VAL A 155 -7.78 -7.75 11.60
CA VAL A 155 -7.78 -8.32 10.25
C VAL A 155 -9.07 -9.07 9.97
N ARG A 156 -9.52 -9.03 8.73
CA ARG A 156 -10.59 -9.85 8.20
C ARG A 156 -10.13 -10.57 6.94
N ALA A 157 -10.31 -11.88 6.89
CA ALA A 157 -9.91 -12.71 5.77
C ALA A 157 -11.12 -13.28 5.03
N GLN A 158 -10.97 -13.49 3.72
CA GLN A 158 -11.94 -14.27 2.94
C GLN A 158 -11.89 -15.75 3.31
N LYS A 159 -13.02 -16.43 3.19
CA LYS A 159 -13.17 -17.89 3.35
C LYS A 159 -13.00 -18.58 2.00
N ASP A 160 -12.55 -19.83 2.01
CA ASP A 160 -12.44 -20.67 0.80
C ASP A 160 -13.81 -20.88 0.12
N ALA A 161 -14.86 -21.02 0.90
CA ALA A 161 -16.25 -21.17 0.42
C ALA A 161 -16.93 -19.85 0.05
N GLY A 162 -16.17 -18.75 0.00
CA GLY A 162 -16.71 -17.40 -0.19
C GLY A 162 -17.17 -16.73 1.10
N GLY A 163 -17.38 -15.42 1.01
CA GLY A 163 -17.67 -14.57 2.17
C GLY A 163 -16.44 -14.33 3.05
N TRP A 164 -16.67 -13.87 4.29
CA TRP A 164 -15.64 -13.39 5.18
C TRP A 164 -15.68 -14.09 6.54
N HIS A 165 -14.50 -14.32 7.13
CA HIS A 165 -14.39 -14.67 8.55
C HIS A 165 -14.87 -13.49 9.43
N PRO A 166 -15.18 -13.72 10.71
CA PRO A 166 -15.29 -12.63 11.67
C PRO A 166 -13.98 -11.81 11.71
N TRP A 167 -14.05 -10.56 12.20
CA TRP A 167 -12.86 -9.80 12.49
C TRP A 167 -12.02 -10.48 13.58
N TRP A 168 -10.74 -10.62 13.35
CA TRP A 168 -9.77 -11.07 14.34
C TRP A 168 -9.00 -9.87 14.88
N ASP A 169 -9.00 -9.73 16.19
CA ASP A 169 -8.12 -8.76 16.84
C ASP A 169 -6.70 -9.32 16.89
N LEU A 170 -5.75 -8.59 16.34
CA LEU A 170 -4.31 -8.93 16.35
C LEU A 170 -3.59 -8.32 17.54
N LEU A 171 -4.34 -7.69 18.45
CA LEU A 171 -3.83 -7.03 19.64
C LEU A 171 -2.96 -5.79 19.31
N GLY A 172 -2.36 -5.22 20.34
CA GLY A 172 -1.53 -4.02 20.23
C GLY A 172 -2.29 -2.76 20.61
N SER A 173 -1.54 -1.66 20.66
CA SER A 173 -2.05 -0.31 20.90
C SER A 173 -1.05 0.69 20.31
N LYS A 174 -1.47 1.93 20.05
CA LYS A 174 -0.61 3.00 19.53
C LYS A 174 0.10 2.63 18.21
N THR A 175 -0.51 1.74 17.42
CA THR A 175 -0.01 1.38 16.08
C THR A 175 -0.30 2.50 15.09
N ASP A 176 0.50 2.53 14.03
CA ASP A 176 0.29 3.41 12.88
C ASP A 176 -1.10 3.16 12.25
N PRO A 177 -1.86 4.19 11.89
CA PRO A 177 -3.07 4.04 11.10
C PRO A 177 -2.83 3.63 9.63
N LEU A 178 -1.57 3.48 9.22
CA LEU A 178 -1.15 3.15 7.87
C LEU A 178 -0.28 1.87 7.83
N PRO A 179 -0.82 0.71 8.24
CA PRO A 179 -0.08 -0.55 8.19
C PRO A 179 0.19 -0.97 6.74
N VAL A 180 1.23 -1.78 6.52
CA VAL A 180 1.61 -2.30 5.20
C VAL A 180 1.53 -3.81 5.20
N ALA A 181 0.61 -4.35 4.39
CA ALA A 181 0.43 -5.79 4.21
C ALA A 181 1.11 -6.27 2.91
N VAL A 182 1.72 -7.42 2.97
CA VAL A 182 2.43 -8.06 1.87
C VAL A 182 2.31 -9.57 1.97
N THR A 183 2.46 -10.29 0.85
CA THR A 183 2.48 -11.75 0.83
C THR A 183 3.89 -12.23 0.53
N ASN A 184 4.44 -13.08 1.39
CA ASN A 184 5.79 -13.62 1.26
C ASN A 184 5.87 -14.74 0.20
N GLY A 185 7.08 -15.28 -0.02
CA GLY A 185 7.34 -16.30 -1.03
C GLY A 185 6.63 -17.64 -0.78
N SER A 186 6.29 -17.95 0.46
CA SER A 186 5.50 -19.13 0.83
C SER A 186 3.98 -18.93 0.67
N GLY A 187 3.55 -17.74 0.22
CA GLY A 187 2.14 -17.41 0.07
C GLY A 187 1.46 -16.98 1.37
N PHE A 188 2.21 -16.78 2.44
CA PHE A 188 1.68 -16.32 3.73
C PHE A 188 1.65 -14.81 3.82
N VAL A 189 0.64 -14.30 4.54
CA VAL A 189 0.44 -12.87 4.73
C VAL A 189 1.31 -12.37 5.88
N GLU A 190 1.96 -11.24 5.66
CA GLU A 190 2.68 -10.48 6.67
C GLU A 190 2.15 -9.04 6.71
N LEU A 191 2.11 -8.48 7.91
CA LEU A 191 1.79 -7.07 8.11
C LEU A 191 2.91 -6.42 8.91
N TYR A 192 3.33 -5.27 8.44
CA TYR A 192 4.28 -4.40 9.11
C TYR A 192 3.59 -3.12 9.55
N SER A 193 3.86 -2.69 10.76
CA SER A 193 3.31 -1.44 11.29
C SER A 193 4.35 -0.75 12.16
N SER A 194 4.45 0.55 12.02
CA SER A 194 5.17 1.37 12.98
C SER A 194 4.34 1.55 14.26
N HIS A 195 5.04 1.78 15.34
CA HIS A 195 4.53 2.04 16.67
C HIS A 195 5.35 3.16 17.30
N ALA A 196 4.78 3.91 18.21
CA ALA A 196 5.50 5.01 18.87
C ALA A 196 6.84 4.60 19.52
N ALA A 197 7.02 3.31 19.85
CA ALA A 197 8.22 2.75 20.44
C ALA A 197 9.04 1.86 19.48
N GLY A 198 8.66 1.71 18.20
CA GLY A 198 9.40 0.87 17.28
C GLY A 198 8.59 0.26 16.16
N LEU A 199 8.95 -0.95 15.75
CA LEU A 199 8.34 -1.70 14.66
C LEU A 199 7.67 -2.96 15.20
N VAL A 200 6.52 -3.30 14.65
CA VAL A 200 5.82 -4.55 14.95
C VAL A 200 5.50 -5.27 13.65
N ARG A 201 5.70 -6.59 13.65
CA ARG A 201 5.35 -7.50 12.56
C ARG A 201 4.27 -8.45 13.01
N TYR A 202 3.37 -8.79 12.10
CA TYR A 202 2.36 -9.84 12.26
C TYR A 202 2.56 -10.83 11.12
N VAL A 203 2.65 -12.12 11.43
CA VAL A 203 3.00 -13.16 10.45
C VAL A 203 1.98 -14.27 10.49
N GLN A 204 1.46 -14.61 9.33
CA GLN A 204 0.70 -15.84 9.14
C GLN A 204 1.67 -17.03 9.08
N ARG A 205 1.42 -18.06 9.86
CA ARG A 205 2.26 -19.27 9.91
C ARG A 205 1.64 -20.46 9.21
N GLU A 206 0.34 -20.40 8.98
CA GLU A 206 -0.44 -21.47 8.32
C GLU A 206 -1.49 -20.84 7.38
N SER A 207 -1.78 -21.51 6.28
CA SER A 207 -2.79 -21.06 5.32
C SER A 207 -4.16 -20.94 5.99
N GLY A 208 -4.82 -19.79 5.83
CA GLY A 208 -6.13 -19.50 6.43
C GLY A 208 -6.10 -19.14 7.91
N ALA A 209 -4.95 -19.27 8.59
CA ALA A 209 -4.83 -18.91 9.98
C ALA A 209 -4.75 -17.39 10.20
N LYS A 210 -5.08 -16.98 11.40
CA LYS A 210 -4.91 -15.62 11.88
C LYS A 210 -3.42 -15.28 11.97
N PRO A 211 -2.94 -14.16 11.40
CA PRO A 211 -1.57 -13.69 11.62
C PRO A 211 -1.27 -13.47 13.11
N LEU A 212 -0.10 -13.86 13.54
CA LEU A 212 0.36 -13.74 14.92
C LEU A 212 1.27 -12.51 15.06
N ARG A 213 1.06 -11.76 16.13
CA ARG A 213 1.92 -10.63 16.48
C ARG A 213 3.25 -11.12 17.01
N GLU A 214 4.33 -10.60 16.44
CA GLU A 214 5.68 -10.80 16.99
C GLU A 214 6.04 -9.73 18.03
N GLU A 215 7.17 -9.89 18.69
CA GLU A 215 7.66 -8.92 19.67
C GLU A 215 7.92 -7.57 19.00
N LEU A 216 7.62 -6.50 19.73
CA LEU A 216 7.94 -5.14 19.28
C LEU A 216 9.47 -4.97 19.23
N LEU A 217 9.98 -4.63 18.04
CA LEU A 217 11.39 -4.27 17.87
C LEU A 217 11.57 -2.78 18.19
N PRO A 218 12.31 -2.42 19.25
CA PRO A 218 12.63 -1.02 19.52
C PRO A 218 13.46 -0.43 18.38
N ALA A 219 12.97 0.61 17.73
CA ALA A 219 13.65 1.31 16.65
C ALA A 219 13.16 2.76 16.57
N PRO A 220 14.01 3.70 16.18
CA PRO A 220 13.61 5.08 15.92
C PRO A 220 12.83 5.13 14.60
N VAL A 221 11.49 5.12 14.66
CA VAL A 221 10.64 5.09 13.46
C VAL A 221 9.79 6.35 13.35
N THR A 222 9.64 6.85 12.12
CA THR A 222 8.67 7.87 11.75
C THR A 222 7.41 7.19 11.24
N MET A 223 6.28 7.43 11.91
CA MET A 223 5.00 6.81 11.56
C MET A 223 4.51 7.29 10.19
N GLY A 224 3.78 6.44 9.48
CA GLY A 224 3.20 6.75 8.18
C GLY A 224 4.15 6.62 6.98
N THR A 225 5.40 6.19 7.21
CA THR A 225 6.44 6.16 6.16
C THR A 225 6.71 4.79 5.57
N MET A 226 6.13 3.73 6.15
CA MET A 226 6.47 2.36 5.78
C MET A 226 6.07 1.96 4.36
N GLY A 227 6.97 1.18 3.73
CA GLY A 227 6.74 0.34 2.56
C GLY A 227 7.26 -1.07 2.83
N ALA A 228 6.84 -2.06 2.05
CA ALA A 228 7.36 -3.41 2.15
C ALA A 228 7.32 -4.11 0.79
N VAL A 229 8.28 -4.99 0.55
CA VAL A 229 8.35 -5.78 -0.69
C VAL A 229 8.88 -7.18 -0.39
N ARG A 230 8.38 -8.17 -1.13
CA ARG A 230 8.95 -9.50 -1.17
C ARG A 230 10.18 -9.49 -2.07
N GLY A 231 11.32 -9.90 -1.55
CA GLY A 231 12.56 -10.06 -2.28
C GLY A 231 12.66 -11.37 -3.08
N PRO A 232 13.76 -11.57 -3.81
CA PRO A 232 14.00 -12.78 -4.61
C PRO A 232 14.14 -14.05 -3.76
N SER A 233 14.63 -13.97 -2.53
CA SER A 233 14.66 -15.09 -1.58
C SER A 233 13.26 -15.53 -1.11
N GLY A 234 12.21 -14.75 -1.43
CA GLY A 234 10.85 -14.94 -0.93
C GLY A 234 10.59 -14.29 0.43
N HIS A 235 11.63 -13.81 1.11
CA HIS A 235 11.47 -13.08 2.37
C HIS A 235 11.04 -11.63 2.12
N VAL A 236 10.43 -11.03 3.11
CA VAL A 236 9.96 -9.65 3.04
C VAL A 236 11.00 -8.72 3.67
N THR A 237 11.23 -7.59 3.00
CA THR A 237 11.95 -6.44 3.57
C THR A 237 10.97 -5.30 3.75
N ALA A 238 10.86 -4.80 4.98
CA ALA A 238 10.15 -3.57 5.31
C ALA A 238 11.11 -2.38 5.24
N PHE A 239 10.63 -1.26 4.72
CA PHE A 239 11.34 0.01 4.62
C PHE A 239 10.57 1.06 5.40
N TYR A 240 11.28 1.98 6.04
CA TYR A 240 10.68 3.06 6.83
C TYR A 240 11.67 4.21 6.97
N LEU A 241 11.21 5.37 7.41
CA LEU A 241 12.09 6.45 7.81
C LEU A 241 12.35 6.37 9.32
N ASP A 242 13.61 6.50 9.70
CA ASP A 242 13.96 6.71 11.11
C ASP A 242 13.71 8.18 11.52
N ARG A 243 13.95 8.50 12.79
CA ARG A 243 13.74 9.86 13.31
C ARG A 243 14.81 10.85 12.88
N GLU A 244 15.93 10.36 12.39
CA GLU A 244 17.01 11.14 11.78
C GLU A 244 16.74 11.43 10.29
N GLY A 245 15.63 10.95 9.73
CA GLY A 245 15.26 11.15 8.34
C GLY A 245 15.99 10.25 7.36
N ARG A 246 16.45 9.07 7.79
CA ARG A 246 17.10 8.08 6.90
C ARG A 246 16.11 6.98 6.52
N VAL A 247 16.20 6.53 5.28
CA VAL A 247 15.54 5.31 4.83
C VAL A 247 16.26 4.11 5.45
N CYS A 248 15.52 3.29 6.19
CA CYS A 248 16.02 2.07 6.80
C CYS A 248 15.34 0.85 6.20
N ALA A 249 16.07 -0.27 6.10
CA ALA A 249 15.56 -1.59 5.73
C ALA A 249 15.58 -2.53 6.94
N TRP A 250 14.55 -3.39 7.04
CA TRP A 250 14.42 -4.43 8.06
C TRP A 250 13.86 -5.71 7.45
N SER A 251 14.57 -6.82 7.58
CA SER A 251 14.14 -8.13 7.08
C SER A 251 14.41 -9.23 8.10
N PRO A 252 13.49 -9.44 9.06
CA PRO A 252 13.72 -10.36 10.18
C PRO A 252 13.96 -11.81 9.75
N GLU A 253 13.29 -12.30 8.71
CA GLU A 253 13.48 -13.67 8.21
C GLU A 253 14.87 -13.89 7.57
N ARG A 254 15.53 -12.83 7.10
CA ARG A 254 16.93 -12.86 6.65
C ARG A 254 17.93 -12.57 7.78
N GLY A 255 17.44 -12.34 8.99
CA GLY A 255 18.26 -11.91 10.11
C GLY A 255 18.78 -10.47 10.00
N LEU A 256 18.24 -9.67 9.08
CA LEU A 256 18.63 -8.28 8.89
C LEU A 256 17.98 -7.42 9.98
N ALA A 257 18.81 -6.87 10.87
CA ALA A 257 18.42 -5.82 11.81
C ALA A 257 18.10 -4.51 11.04
N PRO A 258 17.37 -3.55 11.65
CA PRO A 258 17.16 -2.25 11.06
C PRO A 258 18.48 -1.61 10.62
N THR A 259 18.63 -1.38 9.31
CA THR A 259 19.87 -0.90 8.68
C THR A 259 19.58 0.37 7.88
N PRO A 260 20.22 1.51 8.18
CA PRO A 260 20.07 2.72 7.39
C PRO A 260 20.71 2.55 6.01
N LEU A 261 20.05 3.07 4.97
CA LEU A 261 20.46 2.96 3.57
C LEU A 261 20.93 4.29 2.99
N VAL A 262 20.12 5.33 3.13
CA VAL A 262 20.31 6.66 2.54
C VAL A 262 19.46 7.69 3.28
N ASP A 263 19.83 8.96 3.24
CA ASP A 263 18.97 10.04 3.70
C ASP A 263 17.69 10.11 2.87
N ALA A 264 16.55 10.30 3.50
CA ALA A 264 15.27 10.36 2.83
C ALA A 264 15.19 11.61 1.93
N ALA A 265 14.52 11.48 0.80
CA ALA A 265 14.25 12.62 -0.08
C ALA A 265 13.10 13.51 0.44
N GLY A 266 12.21 12.96 1.25
CA GLY A 266 11.05 13.65 1.83
C GLY A 266 10.47 12.90 3.02
N GLU A 267 9.33 13.38 3.52
CA GLU A 267 8.71 12.88 4.76
C GLU A 267 7.64 11.79 4.53
N GLY A 268 7.24 11.57 3.29
CA GLY A 268 6.12 10.69 2.93
C GLY A 268 6.44 9.21 2.93
N PRO A 269 5.43 8.38 2.73
CA PRO A 269 5.61 6.94 2.67
C PRO A 269 6.49 6.52 1.50
N LEU A 270 7.18 5.41 1.70
CA LEU A 270 8.00 4.76 0.69
C LEU A 270 7.15 3.80 -0.15
N THR A 271 7.32 3.84 -1.47
CA THR A 271 6.84 2.79 -2.36
C THR A 271 8.03 1.95 -2.80
N VAL A 272 7.87 0.64 -2.72
CA VAL A 272 8.96 -0.28 -3.02
C VAL A 272 8.48 -1.38 -3.95
N VAL A 273 9.29 -1.71 -4.95
CA VAL A 273 9.07 -2.83 -5.86
C VAL A 273 10.36 -3.59 -6.09
N HIS A 274 10.22 -4.87 -6.33
CA HIS A 274 11.29 -5.74 -6.79
C HIS A 274 11.18 -5.93 -8.32
N ARG A 275 12.31 -5.89 -9.02
CA ARG A 275 12.39 -6.17 -10.47
C ARG A 275 13.71 -6.85 -10.82
N SER A 276 13.71 -7.65 -11.89
CA SER A 276 14.94 -8.19 -12.48
C SER A 276 15.35 -7.35 -13.68
N VAL A 277 16.63 -7.01 -13.79
CA VAL A 277 17.24 -6.27 -14.90
C VAL A 277 18.49 -7.02 -15.31
N ASP A 278 18.57 -7.45 -16.56
CA ASP A 278 19.71 -8.22 -17.10
C ASP A 278 20.10 -9.43 -16.24
N GLY A 279 19.10 -10.10 -15.64
CA GLY A 279 19.30 -11.25 -14.76
C GLY A 279 19.76 -10.90 -13.34
N VAL A 280 19.88 -9.63 -13.01
CA VAL A 280 20.16 -9.14 -11.65
C VAL A 280 18.89 -8.57 -11.02
N ASP A 281 18.59 -9.06 -9.85
CA ASP A 281 17.44 -8.59 -9.08
C ASP A 281 17.74 -7.27 -8.36
N HIS A 282 16.85 -6.30 -8.48
CA HIS A 282 16.94 -4.98 -7.87
C HIS A 282 15.75 -4.66 -7.01
N THR A 283 16.00 -3.99 -5.89
CA THR A 283 14.98 -3.28 -5.12
C THR A 283 14.97 -1.82 -5.58
N LEU A 284 13.81 -1.35 -6.01
CA LEU A 284 13.57 0.04 -6.38
C LEU A 284 12.69 0.69 -5.33
N ILE A 285 13.12 1.83 -4.83
CA ILE A 285 12.40 2.67 -3.87
C ILE A 285 11.98 3.94 -4.59
N ALA A 286 10.74 4.36 -4.41
CA ALA A 286 10.26 5.66 -4.86
C ALA A 286 9.70 6.45 -3.68
N GLN A 287 9.94 7.75 -3.69
CA GLN A 287 9.46 8.69 -2.69
C GLN A 287 9.04 10.01 -3.35
N ARG A 288 8.14 10.73 -2.70
CA ARG A 288 7.88 12.14 -2.99
C ARG A 288 8.87 12.96 -2.17
N ASP A 289 9.71 13.76 -2.83
CA ASP A 289 10.70 14.60 -2.16
C ASP A 289 10.09 15.82 -1.45
N ALA A 290 10.93 16.59 -0.77
CA ALA A 290 10.52 17.79 -0.03
C ALA A 290 9.95 18.89 -0.95
N SER A 291 10.28 18.89 -2.24
CA SER A 291 9.71 19.80 -3.24
C SER A 291 8.41 19.31 -3.87
N GLY A 292 7.91 18.14 -3.44
CA GLY A 292 6.69 17.53 -3.97
C GLY A 292 6.88 16.71 -5.23
N ARG A 293 8.12 16.41 -5.64
CA ARG A 293 8.45 15.70 -6.87
C ARG A 293 8.80 14.25 -6.60
N VAL A 294 8.51 13.38 -7.55
CA VAL A 294 8.85 11.97 -7.42
C VAL A 294 10.34 11.74 -7.69
N VAL A 295 10.99 10.96 -6.83
CA VAL A 295 12.38 10.51 -6.98
C VAL A 295 12.46 9.00 -6.80
N PHE A 296 13.50 8.40 -7.36
CA PHE A 296 13.73 6.96 -7.36
C PHE A 296 15.14 6.65 -6.87
N ALA A 297 15.29 5.51 -6.21
CA ALA A 297 16.60 4.96 -5.85
C ALA A 297 16.56 3.45 -6.03
N SER A 298 17.64 2.86 -6.52
CA SER A 298 17.73 1.43 -6.81
C SER A 298 19.03 0.84 -6.30
N TYR A 299 18.98 -0.40 -5.82
CA TYR A 299 20.16 -1.17 -5.43
C TYR A 299 19.92 -2.67 -5.69
N PRO A 300 20.98 -3.49 -5.83
CA PRO A 300 20.84 -4.94 -5.99
C PRO A 300 20.05 -5.53 -4.82
N ALA A 301 18.99 -6.26 -5.11
CA ALA A 301 18.07 -6.77 -4.10
C ALA A 301 18.80 -7.57 -3.01
N GLU A 302 18.35 -7.38 -1.77
CA GLU A 302 18.88 -8.05 -0.59
C GLU A 302 20.38 -7.76 -0.29
N ARG A 303 20.90 -6.63 -0.83
CA ARG A 303 22.26 -6.14 -0.57
C ARG A 303 22.22 -4.74 0.03
N GLU A 304 21.72 -4.64 1.26
CA GLU A 304 21.49 -3.38 1.98
C GLU A 304 22.77 -2.59 2.29
N GLY A 305 23.95 -3.15 2.04
CA GLY A 305 25.24 -2.46 2.11
C GLY A 305 25.67 -1.80 0.79
N ALA A 306 24.90 -1.95 -0.29
CA ALA A 306 25.21 -1.31 -1.57
C ALA A 306 24.94 0.21 -1.49
N GLU A 307 25.72 0.96 -2.28
CA GLU A 307 25.51 2.40 -2.40
C GLU A 307 24.13 2.69 -3.02
N LEU A 308 23.40 3.62 -2.42
CA LEU A 308 22.08 4.04 -2.85
C LEU A 308 22.06 5.55 -3.03
N ARG A 309 21.56 6.00 -4.19
CA ARG A 309 21.41 7.43 -4.51
C ARG A 309 20.06 7.70 -5.12
N TRP A 310 19.50 8.87 -4.79
CA TRP A 310 18.28 9.34 -5.42
C TRP A 310 18.55 9.84 -6.85
N SER A 311 17.61 9.55 -7.74
CA SER A 311 17.60 10.07 -9.11
C SER A 311 17.39 11.60 -9.16
N ALA A 312 17.54 12.18 -10.34
CA ALA A 312 17.01 13.50 -10.61
C ALA A 312 15.49 13.53 -10.36
N PRO A 313 14.95 14.67 -9.86
CA PRO A 313 13.51 14.80 -9.59
C PRO A 313 12.66 14.70 -10.85
N GLY A 314 11.60 13.91 -10.77
CA GLY A 314 10.55 13.80 -11.78
C GLY A 314 9.49 14.91 -11.68
N PRO A 315 8.22 14.67 -12.09
CA PRO A 315 7.14 15.63 -12.00
C PRO A 315 6.70 15.88 -10.55
N GLU A 316 6.03 17.01 -10.33
CA GLU A 316 5.32 17.27 -9.09
C GLU A 316 4.07 16.40 -8.97
N VAL A 317 3.87 15.77 -7.79
CA VAL A 317 2.83 14.77 -7.56
C VAL A 317 2.13 14.96 -6.21
N GLN A 318 0.90 14.44 -6.13
CA GLN A 318 0.14 14.32 -4.90
C GLN A 318 0.31 12.91 -4.32
N GLY A 319 0.90 12.79 -3.15
CA GLY A 319 1.10 11.51 -2.48
C GLY A 319 2.19 10.60 -3.10
N PRO A 320 2.31 9.36 -2.61
CA PRO A 320 3.32 8.42 -3.08
C PRO A 320 2.97 7.86 -4.47
N PRO A 321 3.97 7.64 -5.34
CA PRO A 321 3.75 6.94 -6.60
C PRO A 321 3.44 5.46 -6.39
N ALA A 322 2.85 4.79 -7.39
CA ALA A 322 2.83 3.33 -7.49
C ALA A 322 3.89 2.85 -8.46
N LEU A 323 4.41 1.67 -8.19
CA LEU A 323 5.41 1.00 -9.02
C LEU A 323 4.96 -0.41 -9.38
N ARG A 324 5.20 -0.81 -10.63
CA ARG A 324 4.90 -2.15 -11.11
C ARG A 324 5.85 -2.54 -12.25
N SER A 325 6.08 -3.85 -12.42
CA SER A 325 6.67 -4.36 -13.66
C SER A 325 5.54 -4.63 -14.67
N ASP A 326 5.74 -4.22 -15.93
CA ASP A 326 4.85 -4.57 -17.04
C ASP A 326 5.04 -6.04 -17.50
N ALA A 327 4.38 -6.42 -18.59
CA ALA A 327 4.43 -7.80 -19.10
C ALA A 327 5.83 -8.22 -19.58
N SER A 328 6.67 -7.27 -20.00
CA SER A 328 8.04 -7.51 -20.44
C SER A 328 9.06 -7.47 -19.28
N GLY A 329 8.62 -7.14 -18.05
CA GLY A 329 9.49 -6.91 -16.90
C GLY A 329 9.97 -5.45 -16.78
N GLY A 330 9.62 -4.59 -17.74
CA GLY A 330 9.90 -3.16 -17.69
C GLY A 330 9.25 -2.47 -16.50
N LEU A 331 9.90 -1.44 -15.96
CA LEU A 331 9.34 -0.65 -14.87
C LEU A 331 8.22 0.26 -15.37
N VAL A 332 7.11 0.28 -14.66
CA VAL A 332 6.06 1.30 -14.83
C VAL A 332 5.83 1.98 -13.49
N ALA A 333 5.82 3.30 -13.52
CA ALA A 333 5.43 4.15 -12.39
C ALA A 333 4.12 4.87 -12.72
N ALA A 334 3.23 4.96 -11.75
CA ALA A 334 2.05 5.81 -11.81
C ALA A 334 2.06 6.79 -10.64
N ALA A 335 1.58 7.99 -10.88
CA ALA A 335 1.46 9.03 -9.87
C ALA A 335 0.20 9.87 -10.11
N VAL A 336 -0.23 10.60 -9.10
CA VAL A 336 -1.27 11.61 -9.25
C VAL A 336 -0.59 12.96 -9.41
N ALA A 337 -0.74 13.59 -10.56
CA ALA A 337 -0.17 14.92 -10.82
C ALA A 337 -0.76 15.97 -9.87
N ALA A 338 -0.12 17.13 -9.75
CA ALA A 338 -0.60 18.24 -8.92
C ALA A 338 -2.05 18.66 -9.24
N GLY A 339 -2.50 18.48 -10.48
CA GLY A 339 -3.89 18.72 -10.92
C GLY A 339 -4.90 17.61 -10.57
N GLY A 340 -4.48 16.52 -9.91
CA GLY A 340 -5.35 15.41 -9.53
C GLY A 340 -5.55 14.35 -10.60
N GLU A 341 -4.95 14.49 -11.78
CA GLU A 341 -5.04 13.50 -12.87
C GLU A 341 -3.93 12.45 -12.72
N PRO A 342 -4.21 11.17 -13.01
CA PRO A 342 -3.18 10.16 -13.02
C PRO A 342 -2.23 10.34 -14.21
N ILE A 343 -0.95 10.15 -13.94
CA ILE A 343 0.13 10.15 -14.92
C ILE A 343 0.92 8.85 -14.79
N VAL A 344 1.43 8.36 -15.90
CA VAL A 344 2.19 7.12 -15.98
C VAL A 344 3.48 7.36 -16.75
N ALA A 345 4.56 6.73 -16.31
CA ALA A 345 5.81 6.68 -17.03
C ALA A 345 6.36 5.25 -17.07
N ARG A 346 7.00 4.89 -18.18
CA ARG A 346 7.71 3.62 -18.33
C ARG A 346 9.20 3.85 -18.14
N GLY A 347 9.83 2.97 -17.38
CA GLY A 347 11.27 2.97 -17.22
C GLY A 347 11.95 2.57 -18.51
N GLN A 348 13.14 3.14 -18.75
CA GLN A 348 14.06 2.66 -19.77
C GLN A 348 14.75 1.39 -19.26
N ASP A 349 15.38 0.63 -20.15
CA ASP A 349 16.16 -0.53 -19.77
C ASP A 349 17.42 -0.09 -19.01
N GLY A 350 17.82 -0.87 -18.00
CA GLY A 350 19.02 -0.63 -17.20
C GLY A 350 18.76 -0.57 -15.68
N PRO A 351 19.79 -0.79 -14.85
CA PRO A 351 19.68 -0.84 -13.39
C PRO A 351 19.31 0.51 -12.77
N ASP A 352 19.75 1.61 -13.36
CA ASP A 352 19.45 2.99 -12.93
C ASP A 352 18.22 3.57 -13.64
N ALA A 353 17.41 2.71 -14.26
CA ALA A 353 16.29 3.13 -15.08
C ALA A 353 15.25 3.87 -14.25
N VAL A 354 15.32 5.17 -14.32
CA VAL A 354 14.30 6.11 -13.89
C VAL A 354 13.18 6.09 -14.94
N PRO A 355 11.91 6.09 -14.54
CA PRO A 355 10.82 6.26 -15.51
C PRO A 355 11.06 7.45 -16.43
N GLY A 356 10.87 7.23 -17.72
CA GLY A 356 11.09 8.23 -18.77
C GLY A 356 10.04 9.36 -18.76
N ALA A 357 9.58 9.78 -19.92
CA ALA A 357 8.56 10.82 -20.02
C ALA A 357 7.24 10.39 -19.37
N TRP A 358 6.67 11.26 -18.55
CA TRP A 358 5.36 11.06 -17.92
C TRP A 358 4.25 11.52 -18.85
N ALA A 359 3.26 10.67 -19.04
CA ALA A 359 2.07 10.95 -19.85
C ALA A 359 0.79 10.83 -19.00
N ARG A 360 -0.23 11.58 -19.35
CA ARG A 360 -1.57 11.40 -18.74
C ARG A 360 -2.18 10.09 -19.23
N VAL A 361 -2.94 9.44 -18.35
CA VAL A 361 -3.73 8.25 -18.68
C VAL A 361 -5.14 8.62 -19.06
#